data_e854c995c2877900e78e34f9ea765441
#
_entry.id   e854c995c2877900e78e34f9ea765441
#
_cell.length_a   1.000
_cell.length_b   1.000
_cell.length_c   1.000
_cell.angle_alpha   90.00
_cell.angle_beta   90.00
_cell.angle_gamma   90.00
#
_symmetry.space_group_name_H-M   'P 1'
#
loop_
_entity.id
_entity.type
_entity.pdbx_description
1 polymer ?
#
loop_
_entity_poly.entity_id
_entity_poly.type
_entity_poly.pdbx_seq_one_letter_code
_entity_poly.pdbx_strand_id
1 'polypeptide(L)'
;MKKVFAAMLMGLMLTVCTNKQTTNEDMNTTLQLTQDWDKVFPQSDKVDHKKVTFKNRYGIELAADMYTPKGATGKLAALAVTGPFGAVKEQTSGLYAQHMAERGFLTIAFDPSFTGESGGEPRRMASPDINTEDFLAAVDFLSNQENVDAERIGIIGICGFGGMAVNAAAIDPRIKATVASTMYDMSKVNVEGYFKSEDTKEQRMEKRKAIAQQRTEDFKSGTYKRAGGVIDPLPEDAPQFVKDYYDYYKTPRGYHERSGNSTDGWNVIGCQSFLNQPLLAWAHEIESPVLLIHGEKAHSRYFSEFAFEKMTGKKPSVPAELDSTKNWSIVDGNKELMIIPDAVHTDLYDDKNGKIPYDKIEAFFRENLK
;
A
#
# COMPACT_ATOMS: atom_id res chain seq x y z
N MET A 1 55.06 7.60 35.90
CA MET A 1 55.69 6.89 34.75
C MET A 1 55.50 5.40 34.96
N LYS A 2 55.20 4.70 33.88
CA LYS A 2 54.98 3.25 33.74
C LYS A 2 53.52 2.80 33.95
N LYS A 3 52.85 2.64 32.83
CA LYS A 3 51.59 1.93 32.64
C LYS A 3 51.81 0.44 32.78
N VAL A 4 50.94 -0.25 33.55
CA VAL A 4 50.88 -1.71 33.58
C VAL A 4 49.51 -2.08 32.99
N PHE A 5 49.52 -2.71 31.82
CA PHE A 5 48.40 -3.38 31.21
C PHE A 5 48.20 -4.72 31.93
N ALA A 6 47.01 -4.91 32.55
CA ALA A 6 46.59 -6.23 33.02
C ALA A 6 45.76 -6.89 31.91
N ALA A 7 46.29 -7.91 31.27
CA ALA A 7 45.56 -8.80 30.36
C ALA A 7 44.76 -9.79 31.19
N MET A 8 43.43 -9.75 31.06
CA MET A 8 42.51 -10.71 31.69
C MET A 8 42.28 -11.86 30.71
N LEU A 9 42.91 -13.00 30.96
CA LEU A 9 42.64 -14.27 30.29
C LEU A 9 41.25 -14.77 30.72
N MET A 10 40.28 -14.75 29.78
CA MET A 10 38.96 -15.34 30.00
C MET A 10 39.01 -16.80 29.50
N GLY A 11 39.03 -17.74 30.47
CA GLY A 11 39.02 -19.17 30.17
C GLY A 11 37.73 -19.60 29.48
N LEU A 12 37.85 -20.24 28.31
CA LEU A 12 36.76 -20.91 27.62
C LEU A 12 36.35 -22.15 28.42
N MET A 13 35.22 -22.09 29.15
CA MET A 13 34.53 -23.31 29.54
C MET A 13 33.66 -23.76 28.36
N LEU A 14 34.06 -24.81 27.70
CA LEU A 14 33.24 -25.57 26.77
C LEU A 14 32.14 -26.30 27.54
N THR A 15 30.98 -25.68 27.66
CA THR A 15 29.77 -26.39 28.04
C THR A 15 29.22 -27.06 26.78
N VAL A 16 29.32 -28.38 26.74
CA VAL A 16 28.65 -29.20 25.71
C VAL A 16 27.15 -29.09 25.98
N CYS A 17 26.48 -28.12 25.31
CA CYS A 17 25.05 -28.15 25.17
C CYS A 17 24.68 -29.23 24.17
N THR A 18 24.14 -30.35 24.68
CA THR A 18 23.40 -31.31 23.85
C THR A 18 22.23 -30.54 23.19
N ASN A 19 22.38 -30.30 21.87
CA ASN A 19 21.28 -29.82 21.03
C ASN A 19 20.12 -30.83 21.13
N LYS A 20 19.14 -30.57 21.99
CA LYS A 20 17.78 -31.01 21.67
C LYS A 20 17.37 -30.20 20.44
N GLN A 21 17.42 -30.84 19.27
CA GLN A 21 16.62 -30.40 18.13
C GLN A 21 15.16 -30.36 18.61
N THR A 22 14.70 -29.22 19.03
CA THR A 22 13.28 -28.88 18.91
C THR A 22 13.02 -28.86 17.42
N THR A 23 12.42 -29.91 16.93
CA THR A 23 11.69 -29.88 15.67
C THR A 23 10.70 -28.75 15.81
N ASN A 24 11.00 -27.60 15.19
CA ASN A 24 10.00 -26.64 14.81
C ASN A 24 9.05 -27.41 13.90
N GLU A 25 7.95 -27.91 14.42
CA GLU A 25 6.76 -28.06 13.64
C GLU A 25 6.43 -26.63 13.21
N ASP A 26 6.91 -26.27 12.03
CA ASP A 26 6.40 -25.13 11.29
C ASP A 26 4.90 -25.29 11.30
N MET A 27 4.21 -24.43 12.05
CA MET A 27 2.78 -24.22 11.87
C MET A 27 2.63 -23.54 10.51
N ASN A 28 2.83 -24.33 9.47
CA ASN A 28 2.60 -23.94 8.08
C ASN A 28 1.08 -23.92 7.91
N THR A 29 0.43 -22.91 8.46
CA THR A 29 -0.97 -22.60 8.14
C THR A 29 -0.97 -22.12 6.70
N THR A 30 -1.09 -23.05 5.78
CA THR A 30 -1.29 -22.76 4.36
C THR A 30 -2.52 -21.87 4.21
N LEU A 31 -2.36 -20.72 3.55
CA LEU A 31 -3.45 -19.78 3.33
C LEU A 31 -4.60 -20.47 2.59
N GLN A 32 -5.83 -20.21 3.01
CA GLN A 32 -7.03 -20.68 2.33
C GLN A 32 -7.40 -19.66 1.24
N LEU A 33 -7.01 -19.95 0.00
CA LEU A 33 -7.25 -19.06 -1.14
C LEU A 33 -8.53 -19.43 -1.87
N THR A 34 -9.41 -18.47 -2.08
CA THR A 34 -10.62 -18.61 -2.89
C THR A 34 -10.23 -18.82 -4.35
N GLN A 35 -10.72 -19.88 -5.00
CA GLN A 35 -10.41 -20.17 -6.40
C GLN A 35 -11.41 -19.57 -7.37
N ASP A 36 -12.60 -19.23 -6.91
CA ASP A 36 -13.63 -18.58 -7.73
C ASP A 36 -13.25 -17.14 -8.06
N TRP A 37 -13.81 -16.62 -9.18
CA TRP A 37 -13.68 -15.22 -9.53
C TRP A 37 -14.63 -14.36 -8.68
N ASP A 38 -14.17 -13.97 -7.50
CA ASP A 38 -14.95 -13.20 -6.54
C ASP A 38 -14.61 -11.69 -6.55
N LYS A 39 -14.05 -11.21 -7.66
CA LYS A 39 -13.63 -9.81 -7.83
C LYS A 39 -14.79 -8.92 -8.22
N VAL A 40 -14.73 -7.65 -7.79
CA VAL A 40 -15.77 -6.64 -8.08
C VAL A 40 -15.70 -6.09 -9.51
N PHE A 41 -14.85 -6.67 -10.35
CA PHE A 41 -14.69 -6.33 -11.76
C PHE A 41 -14.71 -7.59 -12.63
N PRO A 42 -15.05 -7.48 -13.93
CA PRO A 42 -15.12 -8.65 -14.83
C PRO A 42 -13.73 -9.19 -15.13
N GLN A 43 -13.66 -10.50 -15.35
CA GLN A 43 -12.45 -11.17 -15.78
C GLN A 43 -12.17 -10.83 -17.25
N SER A 44 -10.91 -10.47 -17.55
CA SER A 44 -10.47 -10.22 -18.92
C SER A 44 -10.12 -11.52 -19.64
N ASP A 45 -10.50 -11.61 -20.90
CA ASP A 45 -10.11 -12.70 -21.79
C ASP A 45 -8.70 -12.54 -22.40
N LYS A 46 -8.05 -11.39 -22.19
CA LYS A 46 -6.72 -11.06 -22.71
C LYS A 46 -5.57 -11.50 -21.80
N VAL A 47 -5.87 -11.91 -20.59
CA VAL A 47 -4.86 -12.28 -19.59
C VAL A 47 -5.11 -13.67 -19.01
N ASP A 48 -4.05 -14.35 -18.62
CA ASP A 48 -4.10 -15.53 -17.77
C ASP A 48 -4.01 -15.07 -16.32
N HIS A 49 -4.82 -15.69 -15.45
CA HIS A 49 -4.89 -15.38 -14.03
C HIS A 49 -4.60 -16.61 -13.19
N LYS A 50 -3.81 -16.46 -12.14
CA LYS A 50 -3.65 -17.47 -11.09
C LYS A 50 -3.36 -16.82 -9.74
N LYS A 51 -3.77 -17.47 -8.66
CA LYS A 51 -3.36 -17.08 -7.30
C LYS A 51 -1.95 -17.59 -6.99
N VAL A 52 -1.18 -16.75 -6.31
CA VAL A 52 0.18 -17.05 -5.86
C VAL A 52 0.36 -16.58 -4.42
N THR A 53 1.36 -17.16 -3.74
CA THR A 53 1.76 -16.71 -2.40
C THR A 53 3.26 -16.48 -2.34
N PHE A 54 3.69 -15.60 -1.46
CA PHE A 54 5.10 -15.33 -1.15
C PHE A 54 5.22 -14.81 0.28
N LYS A 55 6.41 -14.91 0.88
CA LYS A 55 6.64 -14.47 2.25
C LYS A 55 7.45 -13.18 2.27
N ASN A 56 7.06 -12.26 3.17
CA ASN A 56 7.90 -11.13 3.50
C ASN A 56 9.01 -11.52 4.50
N ARG A 57 9.96 -10.62 4.79
CA ARG A 57 11.09 -10.89 5.71
C ARG A 57 10.66 -11.19 7.16
N TYR A 58 9.43 -10.87 7.53
CA TYR A 58 8.85 -11.20 8.83
C TYR A 58 8.22 -12.61 8.85
N GLY A 59 8.28 -13.34 7.72
CA GLY A 59 7.70 -14.67 7.59
C GLY A 59 6.19 -14.66 7.39
N ILE A 60 5.57 -13.48 7.20
CA ILE A 60 4.15 -13.37 6.90
C ILE A 60 3.94 -13.80 5.44
N GLU A 61 3.06 -14.77 5.22
CA GLU A 61 2.70 -15.22 3.88
C GLU A 61 1.65 -14.29 3.29
N LEU A 62 1.94 -13.74 2.10
CA LEU A 62 1.08 -12.83 1.36
C LEU A 62 0.37 -13.57 0.24
N ALA A 63 -0.91 -13.27 0.05
CA ALA A 63 -1.74 -13.77 -1.04
C ALA A 63 -1.82 -12.73 -2.16
N ALA A 64 -1.64 -13.18 -3.40
CA ALA A 64 -1.72 -12.32 -4.57
C ALA A 64 -2.45 -12.99 -5.73
N ASP A 65 -3.04 -12.16 -6.58
CA ASP A 65 -3.52 -12.51 -7.90
C ASP A 65 -2.46 -12.11 -8.94
N MET A 66 -1.94 -13.07 -9.69
CA MET A 66 -1.00 -12.83 -10.77
C MET A 66 -1.71 -12.85 -12.11
N TYR A 67 -1.47 -11.82 -12.92
CA TYR A 67 -2.02 -11.66 -14.27
C TYR A 67 -0.87 -11.63 -15.27
N THR A 68 -0.96 -12.50 -16.29
CA THR A 68 0.04 -12.59 -17.35
C THR A 68 -0.64 -12.33 -18.69
N PRO A 69 -0.10 -11.45 -19.57
CA PRO A 69 -0.65 -11.26 -20.91
C PRO A 69 -0.70 -12.58 -21.69
N LYS A 70 -1.84 -12.93 -22.27
CA LYS A 70 -1.95 -14.15 -23.08
C LYS A 70 -1.04 -14.12 -24.29
N GLY A 71 -0.35 -15.23 -24.52
CA GLY A 71 0.57 -15.37 -25.65
C GLY A 71 1.87 -14.57 -25.54
N ALA A 72 2.14 -13.95 -24.37
CA ALA A 72 3.40 -13.27 -24.15
C ALA A 72 4.59 -14.24 -24.21
N THR A 73 5.68 -13.81 -24.82
CA THR A 73 6.92 -14.58 -24.98
C THR A 73 8.10 -13.79 -24.43
N GLY A 74 9.11 -14.51 -23.93
CA GLY A 74 10.30 -13.89 -23.34
C GLY A 74 10.04 -13.32 -21.94
N LYS A 75 10.98 -12.49 -21.48
CA LYS A 75 10.89 -11.84 -20.17
C LYS A 75 10.14 -10.52 -20.27
N LEU A 76 9.19 -10.33 -19.36
CA LEU A 76 8.34 -9.16 -19.26
C LEU A 76 8.83 -8.18 -18.21
N ALA A 77 8.55 -6.89 -18.38
CA ALA A 77 8.53 -5.96 -17.27
C ALA A 77 7.37 -6.32 -16.33
N ALA A 78 7.57 -6.15 -15.02
CA ALA A 78 6.59 -6.57 -14.03
C ALA A 78 6.17 -5.45 -13.08
N LEU A 79 4.92 -5.53 -12.57
CA LEU A 79 4.34 -4.54 -11.67
C LEU A 79 3.73 -5.22 -10.44
N ALA A 80 4.07 -4.72 -9.24
CA ALA A 80 3.38 -5.08 -8.01
C ALA A 80 2.38 -3.99 -7.63
N VAL A 81 1.13 -4.38 -7.35
CA VAL A 81 0.01 -3.44 -7.13
C VAL A 81 -0.68 -3.75 -5.82
N THR A 82 -0.95 -2.74 -4.97
CA THR A 82 -1.79 -2.92 -3.78
C THR A 82 -2.49 -1.62 -3.35
N GLY A 83 -3.48 -1.77 -2.47
CA GLY A 83 -4.36 -0.72 -1.97
C GLY A 83 -5.73 -0.74 -2.65
N PRO A 84 -6.65 0.11 -2.24
CA PRO A 84 -6.58 1.11 -1.15
C PRO A 84 -6.37 0.54 0.24
N PHE A 85 -6.03 1.41 1.19
CA PHE A 85 -5.89 1.03 2.60
C PHE A 85 -7.23 0.54 3.17
N GLY A 86 -7.27 -0.71 3.63
CA GLY A 86 -8.49 -1.38 4.09
C GLY A 86 -9.31 -2.06 2.99
N ALA A 87 -8.87 -1.97 1.72
CA ALA A 87 -9.39 -2.77 0.62
C ALA A 87 -8.66 -4.13 0.51
N VAL A 88 -9.07 -4.93 -0.45
CA VAL A 88 -8.47 -6.22 -0.81
C VAL A 88 -8.16 -6.27 -2.31
N LYS A 89 -7.31 -7.22 -2.71
CA LYS A 89 -6.86 -7.39 -4.10
C LYS A 89 -7.99 -7.69 -5.10
N GLU A 90 -9.14 -8.12 -4.61
CA GLU A 90 -10.36 -8.35 -5.40
C GLU A 90 -11.08 -7.06 -5.81
N GLN A 91 -10.59 -5.90 -5.32
CA GLN A 91 -11.13 -4.56 -5.59
C GLN A 91 -10.18 -3.78 -6.51
N THR A 92 -9.90 -2.52 -6.21
CA THR A 92 -9.15 -1.57 -7.05
C THR A 92 -7.79 -2.09 -7.50
N SER A 93 -6.98 -2.67 -6.62
CA SER A 93 -5.62 -3.11 -7.00
C SER A 93 -5.64 -4.23 -8.05
N GLY A 94 -6.58 -5.17 -7.95
CA GLY A 94 -6.75 -6.20 -8.97
C GLY A 94 -7.19 -5.63 -10.31
N LEU A 95 -8.09 -4.63 -10.30
CA LEU A 95 -8.49 -3.93 -11.53
C LEU A 95 -7.30 -3.26 -12.22
N TYR A 96 -6.49 -2.49 -11.47
CA TYR A 96 -5.27 -1.89 -12.02
C TYR A 96 -4.30 -2.95 -12.55
N ALA A 97 -4.08 -4.02 -11.81
CA ALA A 97 -3.19 -5.10 -12.22
C ALA A 97 -3.67 -5.77 -13.50
N GLN A 98 -4.97 -6.09 -13.62
CA GLN A 98 -5.55 -6.67 -14.84
C GLN A 98 -5.38 -5.74 -16.03
N HIS A 99 -5.71 -4.45 -15.91
CA HIS A 99 -5.57 -3.49 -17.00
C HIS A 99 -4.12 -3.27 -17.44
N MET A 100 -3.17 -3.30 -16.50
CA MET A 100 -1.75 -3.22 -16.87
C MET A 100 -1.25 -4.52 -17.50
N ALA A 101 -1.80 -5.66 -17.12
CA ALA A 101 -1.50 -6.93 -17.79
C ALA A 101 -2.03 -6.98 -19.23
N GLU A 102 -3.23 -6.45 -19.48
CA GLU A 102 -3.77 -6.28 -20.85
C GLU A 102 -2.88 -5.42 -21.74
N ARG A 103 -2.08 -4.55 -21.13
CA ARG A 103 -1.09 -3.66 -21.78
C ARG A 103 0.31 -4.25 -21.87
N GLY A 104 0.49 -5.53 -21.52
CA GLY A 104 1.72 -6.28 -21.78
C GLY A 104 2.72 -6.36 -20.61
N PHE A 105 2.33 -5.99 -19.39
CA PHE A 105 3.12 -6.21 -18.20
C PHE A 105 2.73 -7.52 -17.50
N LEU A 106 3.67 -8.21 -16.86
CA LEU A 106 3.28 -9.20 -15.86
C LEU A 106 2.94 -8.46 -14.57
N THR A 107 1.79 -8.74 -13.96
CA THR A 107 1.38 -8.00 -12.78
C THR A 107 0.95 -8.91 -11.64
N ILE A 108 1.15 -8.45 -10.42
CA ILE A 108 0.51 -9.03 -9.24
C ILE A 108 -0.29 -7.97 -8.49
N ALA A 109 -1.50 -8.33 -8.05
CA ALA A 109 -2.24 -7.58 -7.04
C ALA A 109 -2.21 -8.37 -5.73
N PHE A 110 -1.71 -7.80 -4.64
CA PHE A 110 -1.56 -8.53 -3.38
C PHE A 110 -2.34 -7.89 -2.23
N ASP A 111 -2.84 -8.74 -1.33
CA ASP A 111 -3.33 -8.29 -0.04
C ASP A 111 -2.15 -7.97 0.87
N PRO A 112 -2.12 -6.83 1.54
CA PRO A 112 -1.10 -6.53 2.52
C PRO A 112 -1.17 -7.46 3.73
N SER A 113 -0.08 -7.59 4.46
CA SER A 113 -0.03 -8.28 5.75
C SER A 113 -1.20 -7.90 6.64
N PHE A 114 -1.78 -8.86 7.35
CA PHE A 114 -2.90 -8.74 8.30
C PHE A 114 -4.28 -8.55 7.68
N THR A 115 -4.42 -8.52 6.35
CA THR A 115 -5.67 -8.21 5.65
C THR A 115 -5.98 -9.23 4.55
N GLY A 116 -7.23 -9.24 4.07
CA GLY A 116 -7.66 -10.10 2.98
C GLY A 116 -7.35 -11.58 3.21
N GLU A 117 -6.83 -12.23 2.18
CA GLU A 117 -6.35 -13.62 2.23
C GLU A 117 -4.90 -13.77 2.71
N SER A 118 -4.15 -12.65 2.85
CA SER A 118 -2.79 -12.67 3.40
C SER A 118 -2.78 -13.00 4.88
N GLY A 119 -1.67 -13.58 5.34
CA GLY A 119 -1.44 -13.95 6.72
C GLY A 119 -1.17 -12.75 7.65
N GLY A 120 -0.65 -13.09 8.83
CA GLY A 120 -0.32 -12.14 9.89
C GLY A 120 -1.40 -12.03 10.96
N GLU A 121 -0.95 -12.09 12.22
CA GLU A 121 -1.81 -11.96 13.40
C GLU A 121 -1.27 -10.87 14.35
N PRO A 122 -2.14 -10.17 15.06
CA PRO A 122 -3.61 -10.23 14.94
C PRO A 122 -4.08 -9.62 13.62
N ARG A 123 -5.22 -10.12 13.11
CA ARG A 123 -5.86 -9.57 11.89
C ARG A 123 -6.24 -8.10 12.07
N ARG A 124 -6.33 -7.36 10.94
CA ARG A 124 -6.76 -5.94 10.93
C ARG A 124 -5.78 -5.01 11.67
N MET A 125 -4.50 -5.28 11.48
CA MET A 125 -3.39 -4.39 11.86
C MET A 125 -2.78 -3.75 10.62
N ALA A 126 -2.10 -2.63 10.81
CA ALA A 126 -1.29 -1.98 9.77
C ALA A 126 -0.02 -1.39 10.39
N SER A 127 1.07 -1.45 9.67
CA SER A 127 2.37 -0.95 10.10
C SER A 127 3.08 -0.26 8.94
N PRO A 128 3.63 0.96 9.14
CA PRO A 128 4.45 1.62 8.12
C PRO A 128 5.61 0.73 7.64
N ASP A 129 6.25 0.02 8.56
CA ASP A 129 7.38 -0.87 8.27
C ASP A 129 6.93 -2.13 7.54
N ILE A 130 6.02 -2.92 8.14
CA ILE A 130 5.60 -4.21 7.59
C ILE A 130 4.88 -4.04 6.23
N ASN A 131 3.99 -3.06 6.11
CA ASN A 131 3.27 -2.87 4.85
C ASN A 131 4.12 -2.19 3.75
N THR A 132 5.19 -1.48 4.09
CA THR A 132 6.23 -1.09 3.13
C THR A 132 7.03 -2.31 2.69
N GLU A 133 7.42 -3.17 3.63
CA GLU A 133 8.12 -4.43 3.36
C GLU A 133 7.32 -5.36 2.43
N ASP A 134 5.98 -5.35 2.51
CA ASP A 134 5.15 -6.17 1.63
C ASP A 134 5.38 -5.84 0.14
N PHE A 135 5.70 -4.57 -0.22
CA PHE A 135 6.15 -4.20 -1.57
C PHE A 135 7.53 -4.78 -1.90
N LEU A 136 8.48 -4.74 -0.95
CA LEU A 136 9.81 -5.29 -1.16
C LEU A 136 9.76 -6.80 -1.37
N ALA A 137 8.94 -7.51 -0.60
CA ALA A 137 8.69 -8.93 -0.77
C ALA A 137 8.01 -9.25 -2.12
N ALA A 138 7.13 -8.37 -2.61
CA ALA A 138 6.54 -8.50 -3.94
C ALA A 138 7.62 -8.34 -5.04
N VAL A 139 8.59 -7.43 -4.85
CA VAL A 139 9.75 -7.29 -5.76
C VAL A 139 10.62 -8.54 -5.71
N ASP A 140 10.90 -9.11 -4.52
CA ASP A 140 11.62 -10.37 -4.39
C ASP A 140 10.92 -11.49 -5.16
N PHE A 141 9.60 -11.63 -4.99
CA PHE A 141 8.81 -12.63 -5.69
C PHE A 141 8.88 -12.46 -7.21
N LEU A 142 8.66 -11.24 -7.71
CA LEU A 142 8.69 -10.95 -9.14
C LEU A 142 10.07 -11.16 -9.75
N SER A 143 11.15 -10.75 -9.06
CA SER A 143 12.53 -10.92 -9.52
C SER A 143 12.92 -12.38 -9.72
N ASN A 144 12.22 -13.32 -9.09
CA ASN A 144 12.47 -14.75 -9.16
C ASN A 144 11.53 -15.50 -10.13
N GLN A 145 10.64 -14.79 -10.86
CA GLN A 145 9.81 -15.41 -11.89
C GLN A 145 10.60 -15.60 -13.19
N GLU A 146 10.54 -16.79 -13.80
CA GLU A 146 11.29 -17.13 -15.02
C GLU A 146 10.97 -16.19 -16.19
N ASN A 147 9.73 -15.74 -16.29
CA ASN A 147 9.22 -14.86 -17.34
C ASN A 147 9.24 -13.37 -16.98
N VAL A 148 9.95 -12.98 -15.93
CA VAL A 148 10.15 -11.57 -15.53
C VAL A 148 11.60 -11.14 -15.78
N ASP A 149 11.76 -9.93 -16.26
CA ASP A 149 13.04 -9.23 -16.27
C ASP A 149 13.22 -8.50 -14.93
N ALA A 150 14.12 -9.02 -14.09
CA ALA A 150 14.34 -8.48 -12.74
C ALA A 150 14.84 -7.01 -12.74
N GLU A 151 15.41 -6.52 -13.85
CA GLU A 151 15.83 -5.12 -13.98
C GLU A 151 14.68 -4.19 -14.41
N ARG A 152 13.47 -4.73 -14.62
CA ARG A 152 12.30 -4.00 -15.16
C ARG A 152 11.08 -4.17 -14.26
N ILE A 153 11.24 -3.86 -12.97
CA ILE A 153 10.16 -3.97 -11.98
C ILE A 153 9.72 -2.58 -11.52
N GLY A 154 8.41 -2.34 -11.59
CA GLY A 154 7.74 -1.16 -11.06
C GLY A 154 6.69 -1.51 -10.01
N ILE A 155 6.20 -0.50 -9.30
CA ILE A 155 5.14 -0.67 -8.32
C ILE A 155 4.01 0.36 -8.49
N ILE A 156 2.80 -0.03 -8.09
CA ILE A 156 1.62 0.86 -8.03
C ILE A 156 1.04 0.79 -6.62
N GLY A 157 1.03 1.91 -5.93
CA GLY A 157 0.33 2.07 -4.65
C GLY A 157 -0.91 2.94 -4.80
N ILE A 158 -2.04 2.51 -4.22
CA ILE A 158 -3.31 3.21 -4.34
C ILE A 158 -3.78 3.66 -2.96
N CYS A 159 -4.27 4.90 -2.84
CA CYS A 159 -4.75 5.48 -1.60
C CYS A 159 -3.66 5.43 -0.51
N GLY A 160 -3.93 4.86 0.67
CA GLY A 160 -2.92 4.75 1.74
C GLY A 160 -1.67 3.98 1.35
N PHE A 161 -1.79 3.01 0.44
CA PHE A 161 -0.62 2.30 -0.09
C PHE A 161 0.18 3.12 -1.11
N GLY A 162 -0.33 4.24 -1.59
CA GLY A 162 0.47 5.20 -2.36
C GLY A 162 1.63 5.79 -1.56
N GLY A 163 1.38 6.16 -0.30
CA GLY A 163 2.44 6.63 0.60
C GLY A 163 3.47 5.54 0.94
N MET A 164 3.02 4.29 1.10
CA MET A 164 3.90 3.14 1.33
C MET A 164 4.71 2.78 0.08
N ALA A 165 4.14 2.91 -1.13
CA ALA A 165 4.88 2.73 -2.37
C ALA A 165 5.98 3.77 -2.55
N VAL A 166 5.72 5.04 -2.21
CA VAL A 166 6.76 6.09 -2.20
C VAL A 166 7.83 5.77 -1.18
N ASN A 167 7.47 5.28 0.02
CA ASN A 167 8.44 4.84 1.03
C ASN A 167 9.26 3.62 0.56
N ALA A 168 8.63 2.64 -0.09
CA ALA A 168 9.31 1.48 -0.65
C ALA A 168 10.34 1.88 -1.72
N ALA A 169 10.00 2.83 -2.59
CA ALA A 169 10.91 3.37 -3.60
C ALA A 169 12.13 4.11 -3.00
N ALA A 170 11.99 4.66 -1.77
CA ALA A 170 13.11 5.27 -1.05
C ALA A 170 14.04 4.23 -0.40
N ILE A 171 13.59 2.98 -0.26
CA ILE A 171 14.34 1.91 0.41
C ILE A 171 14.99 0.96 -0.60
N ASP A 172 14.26 0.59 -1.68
CA ASP A 172 14.69 -0.48 -2.59
C ASP A 172 14.98 0.04 -4.01
N PRO A 173 16.26 0.12 -4.40
CA PRO A 173 16.66 0.61 -5.73
C PRO A 173 16.31 -0.36 -6.88
N ARG A 174 15.81 -1.56 -6.59
CA ARG A 174 15.28 -2.48 -7.60
C ARG A 174 13.91 -2.01 -8.12
N ILE A 175 13.23 -1.11 -7.40
CA ILE A 175 12.01 -0.46 -7.85
C ILE A 175 12.40 0.64 -8.86
N LYS A 176 12.26 0.33 -10.16
CA LYS A 176 12.71 1.22 -11.25
C LYS A 176 11.72 2.33 -11.59
N ALA A 177 10.45 2.18 -11.23
CA ALA A 177 9.42 3.19 -11.45
C ALA A 177 8.25 2.99 -10.46
N THR A 178 7.68 4.08 -9.97
CA THR A 178 6.59 4.05 -8.99
C THR A 178 5.42 4.92 -9.44
N VAL A 179 4.21 4.36 -9.39
CA VAL A 179 2.96 5.12 -9.51
C VAL A 179 2.24 5.14 -8.17
N ALA A 180 1.86 6.32 -7.70
CA ALA A 180 1.02 6.49 -6.52
C ALA A 180 -0.29 7.19 -6.92
N SER A 181 -1.38 6.41 -7.01
CA SER A 181 -2.69 6.87 -7.43
C SER A 181 -3.53 7.27 -6.21
N THR A 182 -4.10 8.48 -6.27
CA THR A 182 -4.98 9.04 -5.21
C THR A 182 -4.43 8.83 -3.79
N MET A 183 -3.10 9.04 -3.63
CA MET A 183 -2.35 8.62 -2.46
C MET A 183 -2.75 9.35 -1.16
N TYR A 184 -2.53 8.65 -0.05
CA TYR A 184 -2.44 9.24 1.29
C TYR A 184 -1.03 9.07 1.87
N ASP A 185 -0.62 10.02 2.67
CA ASP A 185 0.39 9.78 3.70
C ASP A 185 -0.35 9.32 4.98
N MET A 186 -0.34 8.00 5.20
CA MET A 186 -1.03 7.41 6.35
C MET A 186 -0.43 7.84 7.68
N SER A 187 0.86 8.19 7.74
CA SER A 187 1.47 8.75 8.95
C SER A 187 0.93 10.15 9.22
N LYS A 188 0.86 10.99 8.21
CA LYS A 188 0.37 12.36 8.32
C LYS A 188 -1.12 12.41 8.73
N VAL A 189 -2.00 11.62 8.10
CA VAL A 189 -3.43 11.62 8.47
C VAL A 189 -3.67 11.07 9.87
N ASN A 190 -2.89 10.06 10.31
CA ASN A 190 -3.02 9.55 11.68
C ASN A 190 -2.52 10.53 12.74
N VAL A 191 -1.53 11.37 12.42
CA VAL A 191 -0.98 12.36 13.35
C VAL A 191 -1.81 13.64 13.37
N GLU A 192 -2.15 14.19 12.20
CA GLU A 192 -2.73 15.53 12.05
C GLU A 192 -4.27 15.52 11.84
N GLY A 193 -4.86 14.36 11.54
CA GLY A 193 -6.23 14.26 11.07
C GLY A 193 -6.43 14.82 9.65
N TYR A 194 -7.65 14.70 9.13
CA TYR A 194 -8.01 15.32 7.85
C TYR A 194 -7.95 16.85 7.98
N PHE A 195 -7.33 17.51 7.00
CA PHE A 195 -7.20 18.97 6.95
C PHE A 195 -6.60 19.58 8.23
N LYS A 196 -5.74 18.82 8.92
CA LYS A 196 -5.12 19.22 10.20
C LYS A 196 -6.12 19.43 11.34
N SER A 197 -7.24 18.73 11.32
CA SER A 197 -8.29 18.83 12.35
C SER A 197 -7.82 18.40 13.75
N GLU A 198 -6.70 17.65 13.84
CA GLU A 198 -6.15 17.11 15.09
C GLU A 198 -4.67 17.51 15.29
N ASP A 199 -4.22 18.62 14.70
CA ASP A 199 -2.81 19.01 14.64
C ASP A 199 -2.34 19.88 15.83
N THR A 200 -2.88 19.66 17.04
CA THR A 200 -2.31 20.23 18.26
C THR A 200 -1.65 19.15 19.11
N LYS A 201 -0.71 19.57 19.96
CA LYS A 201 -0.04 18.65 20.91
C LYS A 201 -1.05 17.99 21.85
N GLU A 202 -2.04 18.74 22.28
CA GLU A 202 -3.10 18.30 23.19
C GLU A 202 -3.98 17.23 22.53
N GLN A 203 -4.46 17.46 21.30
CA GLN A 203 -5.26 16.51 20.52
C GLN A 203 -4.48 15.22 20.27
N ARG A 204 -3.21 15.32 19.87
CA ARG A 204 -2.35 14.14 19.69
C ARG A 204 -2.12 13.38 21.00
N MET A 205 -2.04 14.09 22.14
CA MET A 205 -1.90 13.44 23.46
C MET A 205 -3.18 12.69 23.83
N GLU A 206 -4.35 13.28 23.64
CA GLU A 206 -5.63 12.61 23.91
C GLU A 206 -5.81 11.35 23.04
N LYS A 207 -5.46 11.42 21.77
CA LYS A 207 -5.45 10.24 20.88
C LYS A 207 -4.54 9.13 21.43
N ARG A 208 -3.31 9.47 21.85
CA ARG A 208 -2.37 8.50 22.44
C ARG A 208 -2.89 7.89 23.74
N LYS A 209 -3.52 8.68 24.61
CA LYS A 209 -4.15 8.19 25.85
C LYS A 209 -5.27 7.19 25.53
N ALA A 210 -6.17 7.53 24.60
CA ALA A 210 -7.26 6.65 24.20
C ALA A 210 -6.74 5.31 23.63
N ILE A 211 -5.73 5.35 22.78
CA ILE A 211 -5.08 4.14 22.23
C ILE A 211 -4.41 3.33 23.35
N ALA A 212 -3.69 3.98 24.29
CA ALA A 212 -3.04 3.29 25.41
C ALA A 212 -4.06 2.62 26.33
N GLN A 213 -5.19 3.27 26.58
CA GLN A 213 -6.29 2.67 27.34
C GLN A 213 -6.86 1.45 26.61
N GLN A 214 -7.16 1.57 25.31
CA GLN A 214 -7.68 0.45 24.52
C GLN A 214 -6.70 -0.73 24.49
N ARG A 215 -5.39 -0.48 24.38
CA ARG A 215 -4.37 -1.55 24.48
C ARG A 215 -4.48 -2.32 25.79
N THR A 216 -4.74 -1.64 26.89
CA THR A 216 -4.91 -2.28 28.20
C THR A 216 -6.18 -3.14 28.26
N GLU A 217 -7.27 -2.67 27.65
CA GLU A 217 -8.52 -3.42 27.58
C GLU A 217 -8.39 -4.65 26.66
N ASP A 218 -7.79 -4.49 25.47
CA ASP A 218 -7.52 -5.58 24.53
C ASP A 218 -6.64 -6.67 25.18
N PHE A 219 -5.60 -6.26 25.92
CA PHE A 219 -4.74 -7.20 26.64
C PHE A 219 -5.48 -7.99 27.72
N LYS A 220 -6.36 -7.32 28.48
CA LYS A 220 -7.16 -7.98 29.54
C LYS A 220 -8.19 -8.96 28.97
N SER A 221 -8.82 -8.59 27.86
CA SER A 221 -9.87 -9.39 27.24
C SER A 221 -9.33 -10.53 26.36
N GLY A 222 -8.07 -10.43 25.89
CA GLY A 222 -7.50 -11.30 24.86
C GLY A 222 -8.11 -11.12 23.48
N THR A 223 -8.84 -10.01 23.25
CA THR A 223 -9.50 -9.68 21.99
C THR A 223 -9.18 -8.26 21.57
N TYR A 224 -9.40 -7.95 20.29
CA TYR A 224 -9.11 -6.62 19.73
C TYR A 224 -10.41 -5.92 19.34
N LYS A 225 -10.63 -4.72 19.91
CA LYS A 225 -11.79 -3.90 19.57
C LYS A 225 -11.66 -3.35 18.15
N ARG A 226 -12.72 -3.50 17.34
CA ARG A 226 -12.79 -2.92 16.00
C ARG A 226 -13.14 -1.44 16.05
N ALA A 227 -12.52 -0.68 15.16
CA ALA A 227 -12.81 0.75 14.99
C ALA A 227 -14.01 1.01 14.06
N GLY A 228 -14.46 -0.02 13.33
CA GLY A 228 -15.43 0.10 12.26
C GLY A 228 -14.77 0.32 10.89
N GLY A 229 -15.49 -0.01 9.83
CA GLY A 229 -15.12 0.28 8.44
C GLY A 229 -15.64 1.66 7.99
N VAL A 230 -16.01 1.78 6.71
CA VAL A 230 -16.77 2.94 6.26
C VAL A 230 -18.11 2.96 6.99
N ILE A 231 -18.51 4.17 7.44
CA ILE A 231 -19.70 4.35 8.29
C ILE A 231 -20.96 3.79 7.61
N ASP A 232 -21.75 3.03 8.39
CA ASP A 232 -23.01 2.44 7.97
C ASP A 232 -23.93 2.29 9.20
N PRO A 233 -25.16 2.87 9.21
CA PRO A 233 -25.79 3.62 8.11
C PRO A 233 -25.13 4.98 7.82
N LEU A 234 -25.23 5.43 6.56
CA LEU A 234 -24.72 6.73 6.13
C LEU A 234 -25.52 7.88 6.75
N PRO A 235 -24.91 8.82 7.51
CA PRO A 235 -25.61 10.00 7.99
C PRO A 235 -26.08 10.91 6.84
N GLU A 236 -27.25 11.55 6.99
CA GLU A 236 -27.80 12.46 5.96
C GLU A 236 -26.88 13.65 5.68
N ASP A 237 -26.28 14.20 6.74
CA ASP A 237 -25.35 15.35 6.70
C ASP A 237 -23.89 14.97 6.47
N ALA A 238 -23.61 13.71 6.11
CA ALA A 238 -22.24 13.24 5.87
C ALA A 238 -21.55 14.10 4.80
N PRO A 239 -20.26 14.45 5.00
CA PRO A 239 -19.47 15.13 3.97
C PRO A 239 -19.42 14.32 2.66
N GLN A 240 -19.27 15.00 1.52
CA GLN A 240 -19.33 14.36 0.20
C GLN A 240 -18.34 13.19 0.09
N PHE A 241 -17.10 13.34 0.56
CA PHE A 241 -16.11 12.26 0.48
C PHE A 241 -16.48 11.01 1.30
N VAL A 242 -17.26 11.18 2.38
CA VAL A 242 -17.81 10.05 3.15
C VAL A 242 -18.90 9.33 2.35
N LYS A 243 -19.76 10.10 1.64
CA LYS A 243 -20.76 9.56 0.70
C LYS A 243 -20.08 8.79 -0.45
N ASP A 244 -19.00 9.34 -1.00
CA ASP A 244 -18.21 8.69 -2.06
C ASP A 244 -17.62 7.36 -1.61
N TYR A 245 -17.07 7.29 -0.38
CA TYR A 245 -16.58 6.05 0.21
C TYR A 245 -17.70 5.05 0.49
N TYR A 246 -18.85 5.53 0.98
CA TYR A 246 -20.02 4.67 1.19
C TYR A 246 -20.49 4.07 -0.14
N ASP A 247 -20.63 4.88 -1.20
CA ASP A 247 -21.01 4.41 -2.53
C ASP A 247 -20.08 3.32 -3.06
N TYR A 248 -18.77 3.45 -2.81
CA TYR A 248 -17.82 2.41 -3.23
C TYR A 248 -17.86 1.18 -2.32
N TYR A 249 -17.69 1.33 -1.01
CA TYR A 249 -17.42 0.19 -0.11
C TYR A 249 -18.68 -0.49 0.43
N LYS A 250 -19.83 0.19 0.46
CA LYS A 250 -21.08 -0.32 1.07
C LYS A 250 -22.18 -0.66 0.07
N THR A 251 -21.90 -0.53 -1.23
CA THR A 251 -22.80 -0.88 -2.31
C THR A 251 -22.18 -1.92 -3.25
N PRO A 252 -22.94 -2.56 -4.16
CA PRO A 252 -22.41 -3.51 -5.13
C PRO A 252 -21.32 -2.94 -6.06
N ARG A 253 -21.07 -1.62 -6.04
CA ARG A 253 -20.01 -0.97 -6.82
C ARG A 253 -18.63 -1.54 -6.49
N GLY A 254 -18.33 -1.74 -5.23
CA GLY A 254 -17.02 -2.20 -4.79
C GLY A 254 -17.02 -2.93 -3.44
N TYR A 255 -18.21 -3.30 -2.91
CA TYR A 255 -18.29 -4.09 -1.68
C TYR A 255 -17.57 -5.44 -1.84
N HIS A 256 -16.77 -5.79 -0.84
CA HIS A 256 -16.16 -7.11 -0.75
C HIS A 256 -16.11 -7.57 0.72
N GLU A 257 -16.49 -8.82 0.99
CA GLU A 257 -16.63 -9.35 2.36
C GLU A 257 -15.33 -9.39 3.15
N ARG A 258 -14.18 -9.55 2.48
CA ARG A 258 -12.84 -9.55 3.11
C ARG A 258 -12.27 -8.14 3.32
N SER A 259 -12.85 -7.12 2.67
CA SER A 259 -12.41 -5.73 2.82
C SER A 259 -12.76 -5.16 4.18
N GLY A 260 -11.77 -4.60 4.89
CA GLY A 260 -12.00 -3.89 6.15
C GLY A 260 -12.92 -2.70 6.00
N ASN A 261 -12.80 -1.95 4.93
CA ASN A 261 -13.64 -0.79 4.67
C ASN A 261 -15.11 -1.18 4.42
N SER A 262 -15.34 -2.34 3.79
CA SER A 262 -16.68 -2.86 3.56
C SER A 262 -17.31 -3.48 4.80
N THR A 263 -16.51 -3.92 5.77
CA THR A 263 -16.96 -4.67 6.95
C THR A 263 -16.66 -3.94 8.26
N ASP A 264 -15.88 -4.54 9.16
CA ASP A 264 -15.67 -4.13 10.54
C ASP A 264 -14.43 -3.24 10.76
N GLY A 265 -13.68 -2.94 9.71
CA GLY A 265 -12.55 -2.01 9.74
C GLY A 265 -11.29 -2.57 10.42
N TRP A 266 -10.48 -1.64 10.89
CA TRP A 266 -9.24 -1.89 11.59
C TRP A 266 -9.47 -2.14 13.09
N ASN A 267 -8.51 -2.75 13.77
CA ASN A 267 -8.46 -2.68 15.23
C ASN A 267 -8.26 -1.22 15.65
N VAL A 268 -8.84 -0.79 16.77
CA VAL A 268 -8.67 0.58 17.29
C VAL A 268 -7.18 0.92 17.44
N ILE A 269 -6.38 -0.05 17.88
CA ILE A 269 -4.94 0.10 18.02
C ILE A 269 -4.16 -0.17 16.72
N GLY A 270 -4.84 -0.59 15.66
CA GLY A 270 -4.26 -1.16 14.44
C GLY A 270 -3.30 -0.25 13.69
N CYS A 271 -3.53 1.07 13.75
CA CYS A 271 -2.73 2.07 13.05
C CYS A 271 -1.79 2.85 13.99
N GLN A 272 -1.55 2.38 15.22
CA GLN A 272 -0.80 3.12 16.23
C GLN A 272 0.61 3.51 15.79
N SER A 273 1.32 2.64 15.08
CA SER A 273 2.71 2.87 14.66
C SER A 273 2.86 4.05 13.68
N PHE A 274 1.82 4.39 12.94
CA PHE A 274 1.83 5.57 12.06
C PHE A 274 1.96 6.90 12.83
N LEU A 275 1.69 6.92 14.14
CA LEU A 275 1.80 8.14 14.95
C LEU A 275 3.24 8.66 15.13
N ASN A 276 4.26 7.85 14.87
CA ASN A 276 5.66 8.24 15.06
C ASN A 276 6.62 7.67 14.00
N GLN A 277 6.10 7.14 12.90
CA GLN A 277 6.89 6.62 11.78
C GLN A 277 6.47 7.31 10.48
N PRO A 278 7.07 8.49 10.16
CA PRO A 278 6.69 9.26 8.98
C PRO A 278 7.15 8.55 7.70
N LEU A 279 6.19 8.24 6.81
CA LEU A 279 6.44 7.51 5.55
C LEU A 279 7.32 8.29 4.58
N LEU A 280 7.18 9.61 4.51
CA LEU A 280 7.85 10.42 3.49
C LEU A 280 9.13 11.09 3.99
N ALA A 281 9.73 10.59 5.10
CA ALA A 281 10.92 11.19 5.68
C ALA A 281 12.11 11.25 4.71
N TRP A 282 12.29 10.23 3.90
CA TRP A 282 13.39 10.07 2.96
C TRP A 282 12.96 10.13 1.49
N ALA A 283 11.76 10.65 1.20
CA ALA A 283 11.24 10.72 -0.16
C ALA A 283 12.13 11.55 -1.11
N HIS A 284 12.90 12.50 -0.58
CA HIS A 284 13.85 13.33 -1.36
C HIS A 284 15.08 12.56 -1.86
N GLU A 285 15.32 11.34 -1.37
CA GLU A 285 16.42 10.48 -1.82
C GLU A 285 15.99 9.48 -2.91
N ILE A 286 14.74 9.46 -3.31
CA ILE A 286 14.27 8.56 -4.36
C ILE A 286 14.90 8.96 -5.70
N GLU A 287 15.75 8.09 -6.25
CA GLU A 287 16.38 8.29 -7.55
C GLU A 287 15.48 7.85 -8.71
N SER A 288 14.65 6.80 -8.51
CA SER A 288 13.77 6.28 -9.56
C SER A 288 12.61 7.23 -9.89
N PRO A 289 12.08 7.20 -11.14
CA PRO A 289 10.91 7.98 -11.53
C PRO A 289 9.68 7.70 -10.68
N VAL A 290 8.93 8.78 -10.33
CA VAL A 290 7.66 8.69 -9.59
C VAL A 290 6.59 9.51 -10.29
N LEU A 291 5.44 8.89 -10.54
CA LEU A 291 4.22 9.53 -11.02
C LEU A 291 3.16 9.50 -9.92
N LEU A 292 2.79 10.68 -9.43
CA LEU A 292 1.66 10.89 -8.54
C LEU A 292 0.44 11.25 -9.37
N ILE A 293 -0.70 10.55 -9.16
CA ILE A 293 -1.96 10.82 -9.84
C ILE A 293 -3.02 11.13 -8.79
N HIS A 294 -3.76 12.24 -8.93
CA HIS A 294 -4.82 12.59 -8.00
C HIS A 294 -6.00 13.29 -8.69
N GLY A 295 -7.19 13.14 -8.13
CA GLY A 295 -8.38 13.85 -8.59
C GLY A 295 -8.38 15.31 -8.12
N GLU A 296 -8.82 16.23 -8.98
CA GLU A 296 -8.93 17.66 -8.65
C GLU A 296 -9.85 17.90 -7.44
N LYS A 297 -11.02 17.24 -7.42
CA LYS A 297 -12.05 17.38 -6.38
C LYS A 297 -11.84 16.45 -5.18
N ALA A 298 -10.78 15.63 -5.22
CA ALA A 298 -10.48 14.71 -4.13
C ALA A 298 -10.09 15.47 -2.85
N HIS A 299 -10.78 15.19 -1.75
CA HIS A 299 -10.51 15.76 -0.42
C HIS A 299 -9.07 15.49 0.06
N SER A 300 -8.41 14.47 -0.51
CA SER A 300 -7.07 13.98 -0.16
C SER A 300 -5.96 14.52 -1.07
N ARG A 301 -6.27 15.37 -2.06
CA ARG A 301 -5.29 15.85 -3.07
C ARG A 301 -4.04 16.45 -2.44
N TYR A 302 -4.17 17.13 -1.32
CA TYR A 302 -3.05 17.75 -0.61
C TYR A 302 -1.97 16.76 -0.15
N PHE A 303 -2.27 15.45 -0.03
CA PHE A 303 -1.23 14.45 0.27
C PHE A 303 -0.30 14.22 -0.91
N SER A 304 -0.82 14.17 -2.14
CA SER A 304 0.04 14.08 -3.33
C SER A 304 0.85 15.36 -3.55
N GLU A 305 0.25 16.52 -3.31
CA GLU A 305 0.97 17.80 -3.37
C GLU A 305 2.12 17.83 -2.34
N PHE A 306 1.86 17.35 -1.11
CA PHE A 306 2.87 17.26 -0.06
C PHE A 306 3.96 16.23 -0.42
N ALA A 307 3.60 15.07 -0.99
CA ALA A 307 4.58 14.07 -1.43
C ALA A 307 5.48 14.62 -2.55
N PHE A 308 4.91 15.34 -3.52
CA PHE A 308 5.67 16.01 -4.57
C PHE A 308 6.66 17.01 -3.98
N GLU A 309 6.20 17.86 -3.04
CA GLU A 309 7.06 18.82 -2.33
C GLU A 309 8.19 18.11 -1.56
N LYS A 310 7.89 16.98 -0.90
CA LYS A 310 8.90 16.20 -0.18
C LYS A 310 9.96 15.59 -1.09
N MET A 311 9.59 15.15 -2.28
CA MET A 311 10.53 14.57 -3.26
C MET A 311 11.38 15.62 -3.98
N THR A 312 10.81 16.79 -4.24
CA THR A 312 11.45 17.80 -5.12
C THR A 312 11.96 19.03 -4.38
N GLY A 313 11.53 19.25 -3.14
CA GLY A 313 11.76 20.50 -2.40
C GLY A 313 10.94 21.69 -2.92
N LYS A 314 10.02 21.45 -3.89
CA LYS A 314 9.21 22.51 -4.54
C LYS A 314 7.74 22.26 -4.32
N LYS A 315 7.04 23.21 -3.72
CA LYS A 315 5.60 23.16 -3.57
C LYS A 315 4.94 23.29 -4.96
N PRO A 316 4.07 22.34 -5.37
CA PRO A 316 3.38 22.45 -6.65
C PRO A 316 2.37 23.60 -6.63
N SER A 317 2.29 24.35 -7.73
CA SER A 317 1.31 25.41 -7.92
C SER A 317 0.21 24.91 -8.86
N VAL A 318 -0.78 24.22 -8.28
CA VAL A 318 -1.95 23.76 -9.04
C VAL A 318 -2.87 24.96 -9.29
N PRO A 319 -3.30 25.22 -10.54
CA PRO A 319 -4.26 26.28 -10.84
C PRO A 319 -5.56 26.12 -10.05
N ALA A 320 -6.20 27.22 -9.71
CA ALA A 320 -7.50 27.21 -9.00
C ALA A 320 -8.61 26.58 -9.86
N GLU A 321 -8.53 26.75 -11.18
CA GLU A 321 -9.44 26.16 -12.16
C GLU A 321 -8.62 25.37 -13.18
N LEU A 322 -8.99 24.12 -13.43
CA LEU A 322 -8.36 23.26 -14.43
C LEU A 322 -9.25 23.21 -15.68
N ASP A 323 -8.60 23.03 -16.83
CA ASP A 323 -9.29 22.71 -18.07
C ASP A 323 -9.85 21.27 -17.98
N SER A 324 -11.18 21.14 -17.93
CA SER A 324 -11.84 19.85 -17.77
C SER A 324 -11.58 18.85 -18.92
N THR A 325 -11.00 19.30 -20.03
CA THR A 325 -10.77 18.48 -21.23
C THR A 325 -9.41 17.80 -21.23
N LYS A 326 -8.50 18.16 -20.32
CA LYS A 326 -7.14 17.60 -20.27
C LYS A 326 -6.60 17.55 -18.84
N ASN A 327 -5.83 16.49 -18.57
CA ASN A 327 -5.12 16.36 -17.31
C ASN A 327 -4.06 17.46 -17.18
N TRP A 328 -3.94 17.99 -15.96
CA TRP A 328 -2.88 18.94 -15.62
C TRP A 328 -1.70 18.18 -15.00
N SER A 329 -0.48 18.59 -15.35
CA SER A 329 0.72 17.99 -14.74
C SER A 329 1.78 19.04 -14.44
N ILE A 330 2.56 18.81 -13.38
CA ILE A 330 3.84 19.44 -13.12
C ILE A 330 4.93 18.37 -13.02
N VAL A 331 6.07 18.64 -13.65
CA VAL A 331 7.24 17.76 -13.67
C VAL A 331 8.44 18.49 -13.11
N ASP A 332 9.18 17.82 -12.22
CA ASP A 332 10.49 18.28 -11.75
C ASP A 332 11.48 17.09 -11.74
N GLY A 333 12.46 17.14 -12.62
CA GLY A 333 13.33 16.01 -12.90
C GLY A 333 12.54 14.80 -13.39
N ASN A 334 12.59 13.70 -12.65
CA ASN A 334 11.83 12.48 -12.92
C ASN A 334 10.63 12.27 -11.97
N LYS A 335 10.16 13.33 -11.33
CA LYS A 335 8.98 13.34 -10.48
C LYS A 335 7.85 14.09 -11.18
N GLU A 336 6.69 13.46 -11.29
CA GLU A 336 5.49 14.05 -11.90
C GLU A 336 4.32 14.01 -10.94
N LEU A 337 3.59 15.13 -10.83
CA LEU A 337 2.27 15.19 -10.21
C LEU A 337 1.25 15.50 -11.30
N MET A 338 0.33 14.57 -11.52
CA MET A 338 -0.79 14.69 -12.45
C MET A 338 -2.10 14.87 -11.68
N ILE A 339 -2.89 15.87 -12.08
CA ILE A 339 -4.24 16.11 -11.53
C ILE A 339 -5.27 15.84 -12.62
N ILE A 340 -6.25 15.00 -12.29
CA ILE A 340 -7.37 14.64 -13.15
C ILE A 340 -8.53 15.60 -12.88
N PRO A 341 -8.97 16.40 -13.84
CA PRO A 341 -10.04 17.38 -13.65
C PRO A 341 -11.34 16.72 -13.24
N ASP A 342 -12.07 17.39 -12.35
CA ASP A 342 -13.37 17.01 -11.81
C ASP A 342 -13.43 15.67 -11.06
N ALA A 343 -12.36 14.90 -11.02
CA ALA A 343 -12.33 13.60 -10.35
C ALA A 343 -12.29 13.75 -8.82
N VAL A 344 -13.14 12.97 -8.15
CA VAL A 344 -13.06 12.73 -6.70
C VAL A 344 -12.13 11.56 -6.38
N HIS A 345 -11.90 11.30 -5.10
CA HIS A 345 -10.96 10.26 -4.66
C HIS A 345 -11.30 8.86 -5.22
N THR A 346 -12.56 8.46 -5.14
CA THR A 346 -13.03 7.13 -5.55
C THR A 346 -13.25 6.98 -7.06
N ASP A 347 -13.16 8.05 -7.84
CA ASP A 347 -13.15 7.98 -9.31
C ASP A 347 -11.87 7.33 -9.86
N LEU A 348 -10.84 7.23 -9.02
CA LEU A 348 -9.61 6.52 -9.32
C LEU A 348 -9.57 5.08 -8.73
N TYR A 349 -10.72 4.56 -8.29
CA TYR A 349 -10.83 3.20 -7.75
C TYR A 349 -11.36 2.19 -8.77
N ASP A 350 -12.20 2.62 -9.68
CA ASP A 350 -12.82 1.80 -10.72
C ASP A 350 -13.04 2.60 -12.02
N ASP A 351 -13.51 1.91 -13.05
CA ASP A 351 -13.75 2.52 -14.36
C ASP A 351 -15.14 3.15 -14.52
N LYS A 352 -15.91 3.26 -13.45
CA LYS A 352 -17.30 3.78 -13.51
C LYS A 352 -17.40 5.11 -14.24
N ASN A 353 -16.44 6.00 -14.01
CA ASN A 353 -16.40 7.34 -14.60
C ASN A 353 -15.27 7.53 -15.63
N GLY A 354 -14.52 6.47 -15.97
CA GLY A 354 -13.44 6.51 -16.95
C GLY A 354 -12.33 7.50 -16.61
N LYS A 355 -12.05 7.71 -15.31
CA LYS A 355 -11.09 8.71 -14.84
C LYS A 355 -9.68 8.17 -14.58
N ILE A 356 -9.50 6.85 -14.54
CA ILE A 356 -8.17 6.26 -14.34
C ILE A 356 -7.37 6.41 -15.64
N PRO A 357 -6.22 7.12 -15.63
CA PRO A 357 -5.47 7.42 -16.84
C PRO A 357 -4.52 6.25 -17.21
N TYR A 358 -5.08 5.07 -17.54
CA TYR A 358 -4.29 3.86 -17.83
C TYR A 358 -3.25 4.06 -18.93
N ASP A 359 -3.56 4.81 -19.98
CA ASP A 359 -2.61 5.06 -21.07
C ASP A 359 -1.40 5.87 -20.61
N LYS A 360 -1.61 6.82 -19.66
CA LYS A 360 -0.51 7.56 -19.05
C LYS A 360 0.33 6.65 -18.15
N ILE A 361 -0.31 5.80 -17.36
CA ILE A 361 0.37 4.82 -16.50
C ILE A 361 1.21 3.86 -17.36
N GLU A 362 0.64 3.34 -18.45
CA GLU A 362 1.35 2.50 -19.41
C GLU A 362 2.56 3.22 -20.00
N ALA A 363 2.36 4.43 -20.53
CA ALA A 363 3.43 5.23 -21.14
C ALA A 363 4.57 5.49 -20.14
N PHE A 364 4.24 5.84 -18.88
CA PHE A 364 5.20 6.06 -17.83
C PHE A 364 6.05 4.80 -17.55
N PHE A 365 5.42 3.63 -17.39
CA PHE A 365 6.17 2.39 -17.15
C PHE A 365 6.98 1.95 -18.38
N ARG A 366 6.45 2.09 -19.60
CA ARG A 366 7.20 1.75 -20.82
C ARG A 366 8.43 2.63 -21.02
N GLU A 367 8.36 3.88 -20.62
CA GLU A 367 9.50 4.80 -20.67
C GLU A 367 10.58 4.45 -19.65
N ASN A 368 10.21 4.00 -18.47
CA ASN A 368 11.10 3.86 -17.32
C ASN A 368 11.50 2.40 -17.00
N LEU A 369 10.87 1.41 -17.62
CA LEU A 369 11.19 -0.02 -17.50
C LEU A 369 11.74 -0.58 -18.83
N LYS A 370 12.81 0.05 -19.34
CA LYS A 370 13.48 -0.35 -20.61
C LYS A 370 14.54 -1.41 -20.37
#